data_90fecdbcdf197ad8f3e871640a0a43e3
#
_entry.id   90fecdbcdf197ad8f3e871640a0a43e3
#
_cell.length_a   1.000
_cell.length_b   1.000
_cell.length_c   1.000
_cell.angle_alpha   90.00
_cell.angle_beta   90.00
_cell.angle_gamma   90.00
#
_symmetry.space_group_name_H-M   'P 1'
#
loop_
_entity.id
_entity.type
_entity.pdbx_description
1 polymer ?
#
loop_
_entity_poly.entity_id
_entity_poly.type
_entity_poly.pdbx_seq_one_letter_code
_entity_poly.pdbx_strand_id
1 'polypeptide(L)'
;DTDHEGHGGWTSEDILDGIDEWITETETPDIVLFSSPGGNDALQSLPYAQIPININAIIDILQETNPNVTILIEQLAPGRSDIMTSELISYFTQINEEVLAIASEQSTSSAQVIAIDMYTGFTDLMLADDVHYNDSGADFIATRYYNVLSSILD
;
A
#
# COMPACT_ATOMS: atom_id res chain seq x y z
N ASP A 1 -6.05 -16.61 6.98
CA ASP A 1 -6.68 -15.94 5.86
C ASP A 1 -6.07 -16.44 4.56
N THR A 2 -6.90 -16.79 3.59
CA THR A 2 -6.49 -17.26 2.27
C THR A 2 -6.76 -16.20 1.18
N ASP A 3 -7.40 -15.09 1.54
CA ASP A 3 -7.83 -14.05 0.63
C ASP A 3 -6.79 -12.92 0.60
N HIS A 4 -5.57 -13.25 0.16
CA HIS A 4 -4.49 -12.28 0.02
C HIS A 4 -3.66 -12.54 -1.23
N GLU A 5 -3.20 -11.47 -1.85
CA GLU A 5 -2.31 -11.44 -3.01
C GLU A 5 -0.95 -10.80 -2.60
N GLY A 6 -0.35 -11.38 -1.57
CA GLY A 6 0.97 -10.96 -1.10
C GLY A 6 2.09 -11.65 -1.89
N HIS A 7 2.71 -10.91 -2.81
CA HIS A 7 3.78 -11.41 -3.67
C HIS A 7 5.12 -10.75 -3.33
N GLY A 8 6.08 -11.55 -2.88
CA GLY A 8 7.41 -11.05 -2.50
C GLY A 8 8.19 -10.48 -3.69
N GLY A 9 8.62 -9.22 -3.60
CA GLY A 9 9.44 -8.56 -4.62
C GLY A 9 8.67 -7.96 -5.79
N TRP A 10 7.35 -8.08 -5.84
CA TRP A 10 6.54 -7.55 -6.94
C TRP A 10 6.48 -6.03 -6.92
N THR A 11 6.53 -5.45 -8.11
CA THR A 11 6.42 -4.01 -8.37
C THR A 11 4.97 -3.58 -8.54
N SER A 12 4.72 -2.28 -8.63
CA SER A 12 3.37 -1.77 -8.92
C SER A 12 2.85 -2.25 -10.29
N GLU A 13 3.74 -2.46 -11.28
CA GLU A 13 3.39 -3.00 -12.60
C GLU A 13 3.00 -4.47 -12.51
N ASP A 14 3.76 -5.29 -11.77
CA ASP A 14 3.44 -6.72 -11.57
C ASP A 14 2.07 -6.90 -10.90
N ILE A 15 1.73 -6.05 -9.90
CA ILE A 15 0.42 -6.07 -9.24
C ILE A 15 -0.69 -5.66 -10.22
N LEU A 16 -0.47 -4.60 -11.01
CA LEU A 16 -1.44 -4.16 -12.02
C LEU A 16 -1.71 -5.24 -13.07
N ASP A 17 -0.69 -5.96 -13.51
CA ASP A 17 -0.82 -7.03 -14.50
C ASP A 17 -1.60 -8.24 -13.94
N GLY A 18 -1.55 -8.49 -12.63
CA GLY A 18 -2.22 -9.63 -11.99
C GLY A 18 -3.64 -9.36 -11.51
N ILE A 19 -3.99 -8.11 -11.21
CA ILE A 19 -5.20 -7.78 -10.45
C ILE A 19 -6.51 -8.23 -11.12
N ASP A 20 -6.62 -8.14 -12.44
CA ASP A 20 -7.82 -8.54 -13.19
C ASP A 20 -8.11 -10.04 -13.03
N GLU A 21 -7.07 -10.89 -13.01
CA GLU A 21 -7.19 -12.33 -12.81
C GLU A 21 -7.68 -12.62 -11.38
N TRP A 22 -7.03 -12.05 -10.38
CA TRP A 22 -7.36 -12.29 -8.96
C TRP A 22 -8.77 -11.88 -8.58
N ILE A 23 -9.24 -10.73 -9.05
CA ILE A 23 -10.61 -10.27 -8.80
C ILE A 23 -11.65 -11.21 -9.41
N THR A 24 -11.32 -11.90 -10.51
CA THR A 24 -12.24 -12.86 -11.15
C THR A 24 -12.22 -14.23 -10.48
N GLU A 25 -11.16 -14.60 -9.78
CA GLU A 25 -11.01 -15.88 -9.10
C GLU A 25 -11.59 -15.90 -7.68
N THR A 26 -11.74 -14.74 -7.07
CA THR A 26 -12.26 -14.57 -5.71
C THR A 26 -13.61 -13.87 -5.71
N GLU A 27 -14.27 -13.82 -4.55
CA GLU A 27 -15.41 -12.92 -4.37
C GLU A 27 -14.93 -11.47 -4.40
N THR A 28 -15.73 -10.58 -4.97
CA THR A 28 -15.42 -9.15 -5.04
C THR A 28 -15.22 -8.57 -3.63
N PRO A 29 -14.08 -7.97 -3.30
CA PRO A 29 -13.82 -7.49 -1.95
C PRO A 29 -14.63 -6.23 -1.62
N ASP A 30 -15.14 -6.15 -0.38
CA ASP A 30 -15.73 -4.95 0.19
C ASP A 30 -14.65 -4.02 0.77
N ILE A 31 -13.55 -4.59 1.25
CA ILE A 31 -12.42 -3.87 1.84
C ILE A 31 -11.11 -4.42 1.25
N VAL A 32 -10.25 -3.52 0.79
CA VAL A 32 -8.91 -3.85 0.29
C VAL A 32 -7.86 -3.19 1.17
N LEU A 33 -6.89 -3.97 1.64
CA LEU A 33 -5.69 -3.47 2.28
C LEU A 33 -4.57 -3.43 1.24
N PHE A 34 -4.30 -2.24 0.70
CA PHE A 34 -3.29 -2.04 -0.32
C PHE A 34 -1.96 -1.68 0.34
N SER A 35 -1.15 -2.70 0.61
CA SER A 35 0.10 -2.54 1.32
C SER A 35 1.28 -2.24 0.39
N SER A 36 2.22 -1.45 0.90
CA SER A 36 3.51 -1.14 0.27
C SER A 36 3.43 -0.70 -1.21
N PRO A 37 2.54 0.25 -1.59
CA PRO A 37 2.40 0.68 -2.98
C PRO A 37 3.69 1.33 -3.50
N GLY A 38 4.35 0.69 -4.47
CA GLY A 38 5.60 1.18 -5.06
C GLY A 38 6.87 0.99 -4.21
N GLY A 39 6.80 0.27 -3.08
CA GLY A 39 7.97 0.00 -2.25
C GLY A 39 9.05 -0.79 -3.00
N ASN A 40 8.68 -1.86 -3.71
CA ASN A 40 9.60 -2.65 -4.52
C ASN A 40 10.10 -1.88 -5.76
N ASP A 41 9.30 -1.00 -6.33
CA ASP A 41 9.71 -0.11 -7.42
C ASP A 41 10.88 0.77 -6.95
N ALA A 42 10.78 1.35 -5.76
CA ALA A 42 11.82 2.16 -5.16
C ALA A 42 13.11 1.34 -4.88
N LEU A 43 12.97 0.16 -4.29
CA LEU A 43 14.10 -0.72 -3.98
C LEU A 43 14.81 -1.21 -5.24
N GLN A 44 14.10 -1.40 -6.34
CA GLN A 44 14.62 -1.77 -7.64
C GLN A 44 15.07 -0.56 -8.48
N SER A 45 14.95 0.66 -7.95
CA SER A 45 15.31 1.90 -8.63
C SER A 45 14.59 2.10 -9.98
N LEU A 46 13.32 1.70 -10.06
CA LEU A 46 12.50 1.89 -11.24
C LEU A 46 12.07 3.35 -11.41
N PRO A 47 11.68 3.79 -12.62
CA PRO A 47 11.27 5.16 -12.86
C PRO A 47 10.02 5.55 -12.04
N TYR A 48 10.13 6.56 -11.18
CA TYR A 48 9.05 7.03 -10.31
C TYR A 48 7.74 7.33 -11.06
N ALA A 49 7.83 7.91 -12.26
CA ALA A 49 6.66 8.38 -13.01
C ALA A 49 5.61 7.29 -13.31
N GLN A 50 6.01 6.01 -13.29
CA GLN A 50 5.10 4.91 -13.54
C GLN A 50 4.27 4.52 -12.31
N ILE A 51 4.79 4.73 -11.10
CA ILE A 51 4.15 4.29 -9.85
C ILE A 51 2.76 4.92 -9.65
N PRO A 52 2.58 6.26 -9.68
CA PRO A 52 1.26 6.83 -9.52
C PRO A 52 0.28 6.40 -10.62
N ILE A 53 0.75 6.16 -11.83
CA ILE A 53 -0.08 5.65 -12.92
C ILE A 53 -0.60 4.24 -12.58
N ASN A 54 0.28 3.35 -12.13
CA ASN A 54 -0.09 1.98 -11.79
C ASN A 54 -1.01 1.94 -10.56
N ILE A 55 -0.72 2.73 -9.50
CA ILE A 55 -1.57 2.80 -8.30
C ILE A 55 -2.97 3.27 -8.65
N ASN A 56 -3.10 4.35 -9.44
CA ASN A 56 -4.40 4.83 -9.88
C ASN A 56 -5.16 3.78 -10.70
N ALA A 57 -4.50 3.10 -11.65
CA ALA A 57 -5.12 2.06 -12.45
C ALA A 57 -5.61 0.86 -11.60
N ILE A 58 -4.83 0.45 -10.59
CA ILE A 58 -5.25 -0.59 -9.64
C ILE A 58 -6.51 -0.16 -8.88
N ILE A 59 -6.55 1.08 -8.38
CA ILE A 59 -7.71 1.62 -7.68
C ILE A 59 -8.93 1.71 -8.60
N ASP A 60 -8.75 2.17 -9.84
CA ASP A 60 -9.81 2.25 -10.84
C ASP A 60 -10.44 0.86 -11.09
N ILE A 61 -9.63 -0.17 -11.28
CA ILE A 61 -10.09 -1.56 -11.47
C ILE A 61 -10.89 -2.05 -10.25
N LEU A 62 -10.42 -1.79 -9.04
CA LEU A 62 -11.11 -2.17 -7.81
C LEU A 62 -12.46 -1.46 -7.68
N GLN A 63 -12.53 -0.17 -7.99
CA GLN A 63 -13.76 0.63 -7.94
C GLN A 63 -14.73 0.27 -9.07
N GLU A 64 -14.24 -0.08 -10.25
CA GLU A 64 -15.08 -0.58 -11.35
C GLU A 64 -15.71 -1.93 -10.99
N THR A 65 -14.96 -2.78 -10.30
CA THR A 65 -15.44 -4.09 -9.85
C THR A 65 -16.43 -3.99 -8.70
N ASN A 66 -16.14 -3.15 -7.70
CA ASN A 66 -17.05 -2.85 -6.60
C ASN A 66 -17.17 -1.34 -6.37
N PRO A 67 -18.23 -0.69 -6.85
CA PRO A 67 -18.44 0.76 -6.66
C PRO A 67 -18.64 1.21 -5.19
N ASN A 68 -18.64 0.27 -4.24
CA ASN A 68 -18.73 0.54 -2.80
C ASN A 68 -17.49 0.06 -2.04
N VAL A 69 -16.41 -0.31 -2.74
CA VAL A 69 -15.18 -0.78 -2.09
C VAL A 69 -14.58 0.30 -1.18
N THR A 70 -14.04 -0.13 -0.06
CA THR A 70 -13.17 0.70 0.78
C THR A 70 -11.73 0.23 0.64
N ILE A 71 -10.86 1.11 0.17
CA ILE A 71 -9.44 0.82 -0.05
C ILE A 71 -8.62 1.54 1.03
N LEU A 72 -7.89 0.79 1.84
CA LEU A 72 -6.94 1.31 2.82
C LEU A 72 -5.54 1.22 2.21
N ILE A 73 -4.97 2.36 1.81
CA ILE A 73 -3.67 2.40 1.13
C ILE A 73 -2.57 2.92 2.08
N GLU A 74 -1.45 2.22 2.15
CA GLU A 74 -0.34 2.58 3.02
C GLU A 74 0.52 3.72 2.46
N GLN A 75 0.87 4.69 3.31
CA GLN A 75 2.13 5.39 3.16
C GLN A 75 3.25 4.46 3.66
N LEU A 76 4.30 4.30 2.88
CA LEU A 76 5.35 3.30 3.12
C LEU A 76 6.02 3.48 4.49
N ALA A 77 6.13 2.40 5.26
CA ALA A 77 7.08 2.34 6.35
C ALA A 77 8.52 2.44 5.82
N PRO A 78 9.45 3.06 6.54
CA PRO A 78 10.83 3.17 6.07
C PRO A 78 11.55 1.82 6.14
N GLY A 79 12.55 1.64 5.28
CA GLY A 79 13.55 0.59 5.46
C GLY A 79 14.52 0.92 6.62
N ARG A 80 15.43 -0.01 6.91
CA ARG A 80 16.44 0.18 7.95
C ARG A 80 17.32 1.39 7.65
N SER A 81 17.64 2.18 8.65
CA SER A 81 18.29 3.48 8.50
C SER A 81 19.63 3.43 7.76
N ASP A 82 20.36 2.32 7.83
CA ASP A 82 21.67 2.15 7.17
C ASP A 82 21.58 1.90 5.65
N ILE A 83 20.41 1.45 5.15
CA ILE A 83 20.17 1.31 3.70
C ILE A 83 19.42 2.52 3.11
N MET A 84 18.80 3.35 3.92
CA MET A 84 18.03 4.51 3.48
C MET A 84 18.95 5.64 3.03
N THR A 85 19.43 5.55 1.77
CA THR A 85 20.19 6.64 1.12
C THR A 85 19.32 7.87 0.92
N SER A 86 19.94 9.03 0.65
CA SER A 86 19.20 10.27 0.35
C SER A 86 18.24 10.11 -0.84
N GLU A 87 18.64 9.33 -1.84
CA GLU A 87 17.84 9.04 -3.02
C GLU A 87 16.62 8.19 -2.65
N LEU A 88 16.81 7.14 -1.85
CA LEU A 88 15.73 6.25 -1.42
C LEU A 88 14.76 6.98 -0.48
N ILE A 89 15.26 7.81 0.44
CA ILE A 89 14.43 8.68 1.29
C ILE A 89 13.58 9.63 0.43
N SER A 90 14.20 10.27 -0.58
CA SER A 90 13.46 11.17 -1.48
C SER A 90 12.39 10.42 -2.26
N TYR A 91 12.69 9.21 -2.71
CA TYR A 91 11.75 8.36 -3.44
C TYR A 91 10.55 7.96 -2.57
N PHE A 92 10.78 7.46 -1.34
CA PHE A 92 9.73 7.12 -0.40
C PHE A 92 8.88 8.32 0.00
N THR A 93 9.51 9.49 0.17
CA THR A 93 8.81 10.74 0.46
C THR A 93 7.83 11.08 -0.66
N GLN A 94 8.29 11.00 -1.92
CA GLN A 94 7.43 11.27 -3.08
C GLN A 94 6.26 10.27 -3.16
N ILE A 95 6.50 8.97 -2.95
CA ILE A 95 5.42 7.96 -2.92
C ILE A 95 4.41 8.30 -1.80
N ASN A 96 4.88 8.62 -0.60
CA ASN A 96 4.01 8.90 0.54
C ASN A 96 3.18 10.17 0.35
N GLU A 97 3.72 11.18 -0.30
CA GLU A 97 2.96 12.38 -0.70
C GLU A 97 1.93 12.05 -1.78
N GLU A 98 2.30 11.24 -2.76
CA GLU A 98 1.41 10.80 -3.84
C GLU A 98 0.25 9.93 -3.33
N VAL A 99 0.50 9.03 -2.39
CA VAL A 99 -0.55 8.21 -1.76
C VAL A 99 -1.61 9.09 -1.10
N LEU A 100 -1.23 10.18 -0.44
CA LEU A 100 -2.19 11.14 0.13
C LEU A 100 -3.00 11.84 -0.96
N ALA A 101 -2.35 12.25 -2.05
CA ALA A 101 -3.03 12.88 -3.18
C ALA A 101 -4.02 11.93 -3.86
N ILE A 102 -3.57 10.71 -4.21
CA ILE A 102 -4.40 9.67 -4.81
C ILE A 102 -5.60 9.34 -3.91
N ALA A 103 -5.38 9.13 -2.61
CA ALA A 103 -6.46 8.84 -1.66
C ALA A 103 -7.52 9.95 -1.66
N SER A 104 -7.09 11.22 -1.72
CA SER A 104 -8.00 12.36 -1.78
C SER A 104 -8.75 12.48 -3.12
N GLU A 105 -8.09 12.19 -4.23
CA GLU A 105 -8.63 12.33 -5.59
C GLU A 105 -9.55 11.17 -5.99
N GLN A 106 -9.19 9.95 -5.59
CA GLN A 106 -9.93 8.73 -5.93
C GLN A 106 -11.09 8.44 -4.96
N SER A 107 -11.13 9.09 -3.80
CA SER A 107 -12.18 8.84 -2.82
C SER A 107 -13.50 9.47 -3.24
N THR A 108 -14.58 8.68 -3.18
CA THR A 108 -15.95 9.13 -3.44
C THR A 108 -16.83 8.90 -2.20
N SER A 109 -18.09 9.29 -2.27
CA SER A 109 -19.04 9.04 -1.17
C SER A 109 -19.42 7.56 -1.00
N SER A 110 -19.23 6.75 -2.04
CA SER A 110 -19.54 5.31 -2.05
C SER A 110 -18.30 4.43 -2.02
N ALA A 111 -17.26 4.79 -2.76
CA ALA A 111 -15.98 4.08 -2.80
C ALA A 111 -14.91 4.93 -2.12
N GLN A 112 -14.54 4.56 -0.90
CA GLN A 112 -13.56 5.33 -0.11
C GLN A 112 -12.14 4.84 -0.36
N VAL A 113 -11.20 5.78 -0.50
CA VAL A 113 -9.76 5.51 -0.50
C VAL A 113 -9.15 6.26 0.67
N ILE A 114 -8.58 5.53 1.63
CA ILE A 114 -8.10 6.07 2.90
C ILE A 114 -6.60 5.79 3.03
N ALA A 115 -5.79 6.84 3.04
CA ALA A 115 -4.36 6.71 3.29
C ALA A 115 -4.07 6.44 4.77
N ILE A 116 -3.16 5.48 5.04
CA ILE A 116 -2.73 5.14 6.39
C ILE A 116 -1.23 5.43 6.51
N ASP A 117 -0.86 6.28 7.46
CA ASP A 117 0.54 6.57 7.77
C ASP A 117 1.21 5.38 8.46
N MET A 118 2.04 4.63 7.73
CA MET A 118 2.89 3.58 8.29
C MET A 118 4.32 4.08 8.58
N TYR A 119 4.62 5.34 8.21
CA TYR A 119 5.96 5.93 8.34
C TYR A 119 6.23 6.48 9.75
N THR A 120 5.31 7.31 10.26
CA THR A 120 5.52 8.04 11.52
C THR A 120 5.58 7.11 12.73
N GLY A 121 6.70 7.09 13.43
CA GLY A 121 6.91 6.26 14.62
C GLY A 121 7.44 4.85 14.31
N PHE A 122 7.60 4.48 13.04
CA PHE A 122 8.28 3.25 12.67
C PHE A 122 9.80 3.39 12.88
N THR A 123 10.47 2.33 13.33
CA THR A 123 11.90 2.35 13.66
C THR A 123 12.60 1.06 13.23
N ASP A 124 13.94 1.09 13.14
CA ASP A 124 14.77 -0.07 12.82
C ASP A 124 14.52 -1.30 13.71
N LEU A 125 14.09 -1.08 14.96
CA LEU A 125 13.76 -2.16 15.90
C LEU A 125 12.53 -2.98 15.48
N MET A 126 11.76 -2.50 14.52
CA MET A 126 10.57 -3.13 13.96
C MET A 126 10.87 -3.97 12.70
N LEU A 127 12.15 -4.03 12.30
CA LEU A 127 12.59 -4.76 11.12
C LEU A 127 13.32 -6.05 11.49
N ALA A 128 13.08 -7.11 10.72
CA ALA A 128 13.79 -8.39 10.78
C ALA A 128 15.08 -8.35 9.94
N ASP A 129 15.05 -7.60 8.86
CA ASP A 129 16.17 -7.34 7.96
C ASP A 129 16.12 -5.89 7.45
N ASP A 130 16.50 -5.64 6.21
CA ASP A 130 16.58 -4.29 5.63
C ASP A 130 15.21 -3.63 5.43
N VAL A 131 14.15 -4.42 5.19
CA VAL A 131 12.82 -3.92 4.82
C VAL A 131 11.66 -4.76 5.37
N HIS A 132 11.89 -6.01 5.75
CA HIS A 132 10.82 -6.88 6.23
C HIS A 132 10.57 -6.70 7.74
N TYR A 133 9.31 -6.72 8.12
CA TYR A 133 8.89 -6.55 9.50
C TYR A 133 9.24 -7.77 10.37
N ASN A 134 9.65 -7.53 11.61
CA ASN A 134 9.60 -8.52 12.66
C ASN A 134 8.24 -8.48 13.38
N ASP A 135 8.06 -9.28 14.43
CA ASP A 135 6.79 -9.36 15.16
C ASP A 135 6.32 -7.97 15.64
N SER A 136 7.22 -7.12 16.15
CA SER A 136 6.85 -5.79 16.63
C SER A 136 6.48 -4.83 15.49
N GLY A 137 7.09 -4.96 14.32
CA GLY A 137 6.73 -4.23 13.11
C GLY A 137 5.37 -4.68 12.57
N ALA A 138 5.15 -5.99 12.53
CA ALA A 138 3.86 -6.54 12.14
C ALA A 138 2.72 -6.07 13.07
N ASP A 139 2.95 -6.07 14.38
CA ASP A 139 1.99 -5.54 15.37
C ASP A 139 1.72 -4.04 15.17
N PHE A 140 2.75 -3.25 14.83
CA PHE A 140 2.62 -1.83 14.55
C PHE A 140 1.72 -1.58 13.32
N ILE A 141 2.00 -2.26 12.21
CA ILE A 141 1.22 -2.17 10.96
C ILE A 141 -0.22 -2.63 11.20
N ALA A 142 -0.40 -3.80 11.81
CA ALA A 142 -1.72 -4.35 12.12
C ALA A 142 -2.54 -3.41 13.02
N THR A 143 -1.92 -2.77 14.01
CA THR A 143 -2.59 -1.80 14.90
C THR A 143 -3.09 -0.59 14.12
N ARG A 144 -2.32 -0.09 13.15
CA ARG A 144 -2.74 1.04 12.32
C ARG A 144 -3.93 0.70 11.43
N TYR A 145 -3.91 -0.45 10.78
CA TYR A 145 -5.07 -0.95 10.04
C TYR A 145 -6.28 -1.14 10.96
N TYR A 146 -6.10 -1.79 12.10
CA TYR A 146 -7.17 -2.05 13.06
C TYR A 146 -7.88 -0.76 13.52
N ASN A 147 -7.11 0.30 13.81
CA ASN A 147 -7.67 1.57 14.26
C ASN A 147 -8.56 2.22 13.18
N VAL A 148 -8.16 2.14 11.91
CA VAL A 148 -8.98 2.66 10.80
C VAL A 148 -10.20 1.77 10.59
N LEU A 149 -10.01 0.45 10.49
CA LEU A 149 -11.11 -0.52 10.32
C LEU A 149 -12.16 -0.39 11.42
N SER A 150 -11.76 -0.27 12.68
CA SER A 150 -12.68 -0.08 13.80
C SER A 150 -13.51 1.19 13.68
N SER A 151 -12.97 2.24 13.04
CA SER A 151 -13.69 3.51 12.88
C SER A 151 -14.68 3.53 11.71
N ILE A 152 -14.53 2.61 10.76
CA ILE A 152 -15.40 2.53 9.57
C ILE A 152 -16.42 1.38 9.63
N LEU A 153 -16.21 0.40 10.52
CA LEU A 153 -17.08 -0.77 10.67
C LEU A 153 -18.05 -0.65 11.85
N ASP A 154 -17.90 0.37 12.73
CA ASP A 154 -18.81 0.71 13.83
C ASP A 154 -19.94 1.62 13.30
#